data_4a4ae247e94a02969dc3041173218395
#
_entry.id   4a4ae247e94a02969dc3041173218395
#
_cell.length_a   1.000
_cell.length_b   1.000
_cell.length_c   1.000
_cell.angle_alpha   90.00
_cell.angle_beta   90.00
_cell.angle_gamma   90.00
#
_symmetry.space_group_name_H-M   'P 1'
#
loop_
_entity.id
_entity.type
_entity.pdbx_description
1 polymer ?
#
loop_
_entity_poly.entity_id
_entity_poly.type
_entity_poly.pdbx_seq_one_letter_code
_entity_poly.pdbx_strand_id
1 'polypeptide(L)'
;MATDTPDLTKTERNLWNAIVGEAMAYLKYNAFAHKALEEGLPEVAQVFQEVAGAETIHGMNHLRVAGEIRSTIDNLRTVTEGETKEFSFMYPRMIRDAQDEDRQDAVSSFSLALEREKHHLEVFSQALRQLEIRQTASSNETSETLLNKTYSTDSPTILRDS
;
A
#
# COMPACT_ATOMS: atom_id res chain seq x y z
N MET A 1 -3.51 -13.32 -25.85
CA MET A 1 -2.33 -12.45 -25.94
C MET A 1 -1.59 -12.62 -24.63
N ALA A 2 -0.39 -13.20 -24.66
CA ALA A 2 0.45 -13.31 -23.48
C ALA A 2 0.89 -11.89 -23.10
N THR A 3 0.53 -11.43 -21.91
CA THR A 3 1.08 -10.21 -21.33
C THR A 3 2.55 -10.46 -21.10
N ASP A 4 3.40 -9.73 -21.81
CA ASP A 4 4.85 -9.72 -21.67
C ASP A 4 5.19 -9.12 -20.29
N THR A 5 5.05 -9.92 -19.24
CA THR A 5 5.59 -9.60 -17.92
C THR A 5 7.10 -9.69 -18.06
N PRO A 6 7.87 -8.63 -17.83
CA PRO A 6 9.32 -8.70 -17.93
C PRO A 6 9.84 -9.85 -17.06
N ASP A 7 10.69 -10.66 -17.63
CA ASP A 7 11.22 -11.84 -16.95
C ASP A 7 12.11 -11.38 -15.79
N LEU A 8 11.59 -11.47 -14.56
CA LEU A 8 12.30 -11.05 -13.36
C LEU A 8 13.65 -11.74 -13.25
N THR A 9 14.68 -11.02 -12.90
CA THR A 9 15.98 -11.60 -12.55
C THR A 9 15.87 -12.57 -11.37
N LYS A 10 16.87 -13.40 -11.16
CA LYS A 10 16.92 -14.28 -9.97
C LYS A 10 16.84 -13.49 -8.67
N THR A 11 17.51 -12.33 -8.60
CA THR A 11 17.52 -11.46 -7.42
C THR A 11 16.15 -10.86 -7.16
N GLU A 12 15.45 -10.38 -8.18
CA GLU A 12 14.09 -9.85 -8.04
C GLU A 12 13.10 -10.94 -7.56
N ARG A 13 13.17 -12.14 -8.13
CA ARG A 13 12.38 -13.27 -7.62
C ARG A 13 12.71 -13.62 -6.16
N ASN A 14 14.00 -13.60 -5.78
CA ASN A 14 14.41 -13.87 -4.40
C ASN A 14 13.92 -12.79 -3.44
N LEU A 15 13.95 -11.50 -3.83
CA LEU A 15 13.36 -10.41 -3.03
C LEU A 15 11.87 -10.63 -2.80
N TRP A 16 11.12 -10.97 -3.84
CA TRP A 16 9.68 -11.26 -3.70
C TRP A 16 9.43 -12.48 -2.81
N ASN A 17 10.20 -13.56 -2.95
CA ASN A 17 10.09 -14.73 -2.08
C ASN A 17 10.38 -14.37 -0.61
N ALA A 18 11.39 -13.54 -0.37
CA ALA A 18 11.70 -13.06 0.99
C ALA A 18 10.56 -12.20 1.54
N ILE A 19 10.06 -11.21 0.79
CA ILE A 19 8.92 -10.36 1.20
C ILE A 19 7.72 -11.21 1.61
N VAL A 20 7.34 -12.18 0.77
CA VAL A 20 6.21 -13.08 1.07
C VAL A 20 6.52 -13.96 2.28
N GLY A 21 7.74 -14.45 2.41
CA GLY A 21 8.19 -15.25 3.56
C GLY A 21 8.04 -14.49 4.87
N GLU A 22 8.57 -13.27 4.95
CA GLU A 22 8.51 -12.43 6.15
C GLU A 22 7.07 -11.99 6.49
N ALA A 23 6.27 -11.64 5.48
CA ALA A 23 4.86 -11.31 5.68
C ALA A 23 4.07 -12.51 6.26
N MET A 24 4.31 -13.72 5.76
CA MET A 24 3.70 -14.94 6.27
C MET A 24 4.21 -15.31 7.66
N ALA A 25 5.50 -15.11 7.95
CA ALA A 25 6.08 -15.31 9.28
C ALA A 25 5.44 -14.37 10.30
N TYR A 26 5.37 -13.07 9.99
CA TYR A 26 4.69 -12.06 10.80
C TYR A 26 3.25 -12.47 11.15
N LEU A 27 2.46 -12.84 10.16
CA LEU A 27 1.06 -13.21 10.36
C LEU A 27 0.93 -14.47 11.22
N LYS A 28 1.72 -15.52 10.91
CA LYS A 28 1.71 -16.79 11.65
C LYS A 28 2.16 -16.61 13.10
N TYR A 29 3.23 -15.87 13.35
CA TYR A 29 3.75 -15.70 14.70
C TYR A 29 2.77 -14.92 15.57
N ASN A 30 2.08 -13.91 15.04
CA ASN A 30 1.00 -13.25 15.78
C ASN A 30 -0.16 -14.24 16.09
N ALA A 31 -0.58 -15.06 15.14
CA ALA A 31 -1.60 -16.08 15.38
C ALA A 31 -1.15 -17.13 16.41
N PHE A 32 0.12 -17.55 16.36
CA PHE A 32 0.69 -18.50 17.36
C PHE A 32 0.82 -17.85 18.73
N ALA A 33 1.14 -16.56 18.83
CA ALA A 33 1.13 -15.83 20.08
C ALA A 33 -0.28 -15.82 20.73
N HIS A 34 -1.32 -15.55 19.94
CA HIS A 34 -2.70 -15.65 20.42
C HIS A 34 -3.03 -17.06 20.92
N LYS A 35 -2.64 -18.09 20.17
CA LYS A 35 -2.85 -19.48 20.58
C LYS A 35 -2.13 -19.83 21.89
N ALA A 36 -0.89 -19.37 22.05
CA ALA A 36 -0.12 -19.56 23.27
C ALA A 36 -0.82 -18.90 24.50
N LEU A 37 -1.39 -17.70 24.31
CA LEU A 37 -2.19 -17.05 25.38
C LEU A 37 -3.44 -17.85 25.75
N GLU A 38 -4.16 -18.39 24.75
CA GLU A 38 -5.33 -19.27 25.00
C GLU A 38 -4.95 -20.54 25.79
N GLU A 39 -3.74 -21.04 25.60
CA GLU A 39 -3.19 -22.22 26.29
C GLU A 39 -2.54 -21.88 27.64
N GLY A 40 -2.53 -20.60 28.05
CA GLY A 40 -1.96 -20.15 29.32
C GLY A 40 -0.44 -20.10 29.35
N LEU A 41 0.21 -19.89 28.17
CA LEU A 41 1.67 -19.84 27.98
C LEU A 41 2.13 -18.42 27.57
N PRO A 42 1.98 -17.40 28.45
CA PRO A 42 2.26 -16.01 28.09
C PRO A 42 3.73 -15.75 27.75
N GLU A 43 4.68 -16.47 28.36
CA GLU A 43 6.11 -16.36 28.05
C GLU A 43 6.42 -16.84 26.63
N VAL A 44 5.72 -17.86 26.13
CA VAL A 44 5.85 -18.34 24.74
C VAL A 44 5.20 -17.35 23.78
N ALA A 45 4.06 -16.78 24.15
CA ALA A 45 3.41 -15.73 23.35
C ALA A 45 4.33 -14.52 23.17
N GLN A 46 5.05 -14.10 24.21
CA GLN A 46 6.01 -13.01 24.14
C GLN A 46 7.14 -13.29 23.14
N VAL A 47 7.68 -14.51 23.12
CA VAL A 47 8.71 -14.91 22.13
C VAL A 47 8.18 -14.79 20.70
N PHE A 48 6.97 -15.29 20.44
CA PHE A 48 6.36 -15.16 19.12
C PHE A 48 6.16 -13.69 18.71
N GLN A 49 5.71 -12.82 19.62
CA GLN A 49 5.50 -11.41 19.34
C GLN A 49 6.81 -10.66 19.07
N GLU A 50 7.87 -10.97 19.83
CA GLU A 50 9.20 -10.38 19.62
C GLU A 50 9.74 -10.72 18.25
N VAL A 51 9.70 -11.98 17.86
CA VAL A 51 10.19 -12.43 16.54
C VAL A 51 9.30 -11.85 15.43
N ALA A 52 7.97 -11.82 15.57
CA ALA A 52 7.08 -11.17 14.60
C ALA A 52 7.47 -9.70 14.35
N GLY A 53 7.86 -8.96 15.39
CA GLY A 53 8.38 -7.59 15.26
C GLY A 53 9.64 -7.50 14.40
N ALA A 54 10.56 -8.45 14.54
CA ALA A 54 11.78 -8.52 13.73
C ALA A 54 11.47 -8.79 12.24
N GLU A 55 10.52 -9.69 11.94
CA GLU A 55 10.14 -10.01 10.56
C GLU A 55 9.51 -8.81 9.84
N THR A 56 8.84 -7.92 10.57
CA THR A 56 8.37 -6.65 10.00
C THR A 56 9.54 -5.81 9.49
N ILE A 57 10.64 -5.73 10.23
CA ILE A 57 11.84 -4.95 9.84
C ILE A 57 12.48 -5.57 8.59
N HIS A 58 12.62 -6.90 8.55
CA HIS A 58 13.15 -7.61 7.39
C HIS A 58 12.30 -7.37 6.15
N GLY A 59 11.00 -7.59 6.23
CA GLY A 59 10.06 -7.39 5.13
C GLY A 59 10.06 -5.96 4.59
N MET A 60 10.06 -4.95 5.46
CA MET A 60 10.16 -3.53 5.07
C MET A 60 11.48 -3.21 4.36
N ASN A 61 12.60 -3.80 4.78
CA ASN A 61 13.89 -3.62 4.10
C ASN A 61 13.86 -4.25 2.71
N HIS A 62 13.31 -5.45 2.57
CA HIS A 62 13.17 -6.12 1.27
C HIS A 62 12.24 -5.34 0.32
N LEU A 63 11.12 -4.82 0.78
CA LEU A 63 10.22 -3.94 0.01
C LEU A 63 10.95 -2.68 -0.48
N ARG A 64 11.79 -2.06 0.35
CA ARG A 64 12.58 -0.90 -0.03
C ARG A 64 13.60 -1.23 -1.12
N VAL A 65 14.32 -2.34 -0.99
CA VAL A 65 15.31 -2.80 -1.98
C VAL A 65 14.63 -3.22 -3.28
N ALA A 66 13.44 -3.79 -3.22
CA ALA A 66 12.63 -4.14 -4.40
C ALA A 66 12.02 -2.91 -5.11
N GLY A 67 12.13 -1.70 -4.52
CA GLY A 67 11.55 -0.47 -5.10
C GLY A 67 10.03 -0.35 -4.96
N GLU A 68 9.42 -1.14 -4.07
CA GLU A 68 7.97 -1.15 -3.84
C GLU A 68 7.49 0.02 -2.97
N ILE A 69 8.40 0.65 -2.21
CA ILE A 69 8.09 1.85 -1.43
C ILE A 69 8.42 3.08 -2.27
N ARG A 70 7.41 3.63 -2.91
CA ARG A 70 7.50 4.78 -3.82
C ARG A 70 7.02 6.08 -3.15
N SER A 71 6.69 7.10 -3.93
CA SER A 71 6.05 8.31 -3.41
C SER A 71 4.71 7.97 -2.76
N THR A 72 4.27 8.78 -1.78
CA THR A 72 2.98 8.54 -1.08
C THR A 72 1.82 8.49 -2.07
N ILE A 73 1.82 9.35 -3.10
CA ILE A 73 0.74 9.35 -4.09
C ILE A 73 0.77 8.08 -4.96
N ASP A 74 1.94 7.59 -5.34
CA ASP A 74 2.06 6.36 -6.12
C ASP A 74 1.72 5.13 -5.29
N ASN A 75 2.09 5.12 -4.00
CA ASN A 75 1.68 4.08 -3.07
C ASN A 75 0.16 4.06 -2.90
N LEU A 76 -0.50 5.23 -2.74
CA LEU A 76 -1.95 5.32 -2.68
C LEU A 76 -2.64 4.84 -3.97
N ARG A 77 -2.10 5.15 -5.13
CA ARG A 77 -2.61 4.62 -6.41
C ARG A 77 -2.52 3.10 -6.46
N THR A 78 -1.37 2.56 -6.08
CA THR A 78 -1.13 1.11 -6.06
C THR A 78 -2.11 0.38 -5.15
N VAL A 79 -2.30 0.85 -3.91
CA VAL A 79 -3.22 0.19 -2.99
C VAL A 79 -4.67 0.35 -3.42
N THR A 80 -5.09 1.52 -3.95
CA THR A 80 -6.44 1.73 -4.48
C THR A 80 -6.75 0.77 -5.64
N GLU A 81 -5.79 0.50 -6.53
CA GLU A 81 -5.93 -0.50 -7.59
C GLU A 81 -6.01 -1.92 -7.02
N GLY A 82 -5.21 -2.23 -5.99
CA GLY A 82 -5.24 -3.51 -5.28
C GLY A 82 -6.62 -3.78 -4.68
N GLU A 83 -7.10 -2.88 -3.82
CA GLU A 83 -8.41 -2.97 -3.15
C GLU A 83 -9.56 -3.10 -4.17
N THR A 84 -9.46 -2.37 -5.31
CA THR A 84 -10.45 -2.49 -6.39
C THR A 84 -10.50 -3.90 -6.96
N LYS A 85 -9.33 -4.53 -7.18
CA LYS A 85 -9.26 -5.91 -7.69
C LYS A 85 -9.76 -6.92 -6.66
N GLU A 86 -9.40 -6.72 -5.39
CA GLU A 86 -9.83 -7.59 -4.30
C GLU A 86 -11.33 -7.55 -4.10
N PHE A 87 -11.91 -6.36 -4.03
CA PHE A 87 -13.34 -6.15 -3.88
C PHE A 87 -14.15 -6.62 -5.10
N SER A 88 -13.70 -6.26 -6.33
CA SER A 88 -14.52 -6.47 -7.54
C SER A 88 -14.38 -7.86 -8.14
N PHE A 89 -13.25 -8.55 -7.94
CA PHE A 89 -12.93 -9.78 -8.67
C PHE A 89 -12.42 -10.91 -7.78
N MET A 90 -11.43 -10.64 -6.91
CA MET A 90 -10.72 -11.70 -6.19
C MET A 90 -11.63 -12.39 -5.18
N TYR A 91 -12.14 -11.67 -4.18
CA TYR A 91 -13.01 -12.25 -3.16
C TYR A 91 -14.34 -12.76 -3.70
N PRO A 92 -15.06 -12.06 -4.62
CA PRO A 92 -16.26 -12.63 -5.25
C PRO A 92 -16.01 -13.95 -5.97
N ARG A 93 -14.84 -14.13 -6.58
CA ARG A 93 -14.46 -15.40 -7.21
C ARG A 93 -14.18 -16.46 -6.14
N MET A 94 -13.36 -16.15 -5.14
CA MET A 94 -13.01 -17.08 -4.05
C MET A 94 -14.24 -17.58 -3.29
N ILE A 95 -15.24 -16.71 -3.08
CA ILE A 95 -16.51 -17.09 -2.45
C ILE A 95 -17.26 -18.11 -3.32
N ARG A 96 -17.35 -17.88 -4.63
CA ARG A 96 -18.01 -18.84 -5.55
C ARG A 96 -17.28 -20.19 -5.56
N ASP A 97 -15.95 -20.16 -5.71
CA ASP A 97 -15.14 -21.37 -5.72
C ASP A 97 -15.35 -22.18 -4.40
N ALA A 98 -15.38 -21.50 -3.24
CA ALA A 98 -15.63 -22.12 -1.96
C ALA A 98 -17.08 -22.67 -1.79
N GLN A 99 -18.06 -22.01 -2.40
CA GLN A 99 -19.45 -22.50 -2.46
C GLN A 99 -19.56 -23.76 -3.32
N ASP A 100 -18.89 -23.80 -4.46
CA ASP A 100 -18.86 -24.96 -5.36
C ASP A 100 -18.15 -26.17 -4.72
N GLU A 101 -17.25 -25.93 -3.76
CA GLU A 101 -16.53 -26.95 -3.01
C GLU A 101 -17.19 -27.29 -1.64
N ASP A 102 -18.38 -26.78 -1.33
CA ASP A 102 -19.10 -26.95 -0.05
C ASP A 102 -18.28 -26.50 1.20
N ARG A 103 -17.35 -25.55 1.06
CA ARG A 103 -16.49 -25.03 2.10
C ARG A 103 -17.10 -23.77 2.77
N GLN A 104 -18.14 -23.97 3.60
CA GLN A 104 -18.84 -22.88 4.29
C GLN A 104 -17.96 -22.07 5.25
N ASP A 105 -16.94 -22.67 5.83
CA ASP A 105 -15.91 -22.00 6.64
C ASP A 105 -15.10 -20.98 5.81
N ALA A 106 -14.68 -21.35 4.60
CA ALA A 106 -13.99 -20.48 3.66
C ALA A 106 -14.93 -19.40 3.10
N VAL A 107 -16.18 -19.74 2.76
CA VAL A 107 -17.20 -18.75 2.34
C VAL A 107 -17.35 -17.65 3.38
N SER A 108 -17.47 -18.02 4.66
CA SER A 108 -17.61 -17.08 5.77
C SER A 108 -16.37 -16.18 5.91
N SER A 109 -15.17 -16.76 5.82
CA SER A 109 -13.90 -16.04 5.90
C SER A 109 -13.74 -15.03 4.76
N PHE A 110 -13.98 -15.46 3.52
CA PHE A 110 -13.85 -14.58 2.35
C PHE A 110 -14.93 -13.50 2.30
N SER A 111 -16.15 -13.80 2.77
CA SER A 111 -17.23 -12.81 2.83
C SER A 111 -16.93 -11.71 3.84
N LEU A 112 -16.36 -12.06 5.00
CA LEU A 112 -15.93 -11.09 6.00
C LEU A 112 -14.82 -10.17 5.46
N ALA A 113 -13.87 -10.72 4.72
CA ALA A 113 -12.83 -9.94 4.05
C ALA A 113 -13.44 -9.00 3.01
N LEU A 114 -14.27 -9.51 2.09
CA LEU A 114 -14.93 -8.71 1.06
C LEU A 114 -15.67 -7.49 1.61
N GLU A 115 -16.35 -7.63 2.75
CA GLU A 115 -17.03 -6.50 3.41
C GLU A 115 -16.04 -5.41 3.82
N ARG A 116 -14.83 -5.79 4.25
CA ARG A 116 -13.76 -4.87 4.66
C ARG A 116 -13.08 -4.19 3.48
N GLU A 117 -12.86 -4.92 2.39
CA GLU A 117 -12.20 -4.38 1.19
C GLU A 117 -12.97 -3.21 0.56
N LYS A 118 -14.31 -3.23 0.64
CA LYS A 118 -15.11 -2.07 0.24
C LYS A 118 -14.75 -0.81 1.04
N HIS A 119 -14.61 -0.95 2.36
CA HIS A 119 -14.24 0.15 3.23
C HIS A 119 -12.80 0.63 2.97
N HIS A 120 -11.86 -0.29 2.78
CA HIS A 120 -10.47 0.04 2.44
C HIS A 120 -10.40 0.84 1.15
N LEU A 121 -11.09 0.40 0.11
CA LEU A 121 -11.18 1.10 -1.17
C LEU A 121 -11.72 2.54 -1.01
N GLU A 122 -12.77 2.74 -0.21
CA GLU A 122 -13.33 4.06 0.06
C GLU A 122 -12.31 4.98 0.76
N VAL A 123 -11.64 4.50 1.79
CA VAL A 123 -10.65 5.25 2.58
C VAL A 123 -9.43 5.64 1.74
N PHE A 124 -8.83 4.68 1.00
CA PHE A 124 -7.67 4.97 0.15
C PHE A 124 -8.03 5.88 -1.02
N SER A 125 -9.18 5.68 -1.66
CA SER A 125 -9.67 6.56 -2.72
C SER A 125 -9.89 7.99 -2.23
N GLN A 126 -10.40 8.17 -1.01
CA GLN A 126 -10.57 9.50 -0.41
C GLN A 126 -9.21 10.15 -0.13
N ALA A 127 -8.26 9.43 0.47
CA ALA A 127 -6.93 9.93 0.75
C ALA A 127 -6.19 10.34 -0.53
N LEU A 128 -6.28 9.51 -1.59
CA LEU A 128 -5.69 9.81 -2.89
C LEU A 128 -6.26 11.11 -3.48
N ARG A 129 -7.58 11.24 -3.55
CA ARG A 129 -8.23 12.47 -4.05
C ARG A 129 -7.80 13.71 -3.28
N GLN A 130 -7.76 13.64 -1.94
CA GLN A 130 -7.34 14.79 -1.11
C GLN A 130 -5.89 15.18 -1.38
N LEU A 131 -4.99 14.21 -1.56
CA LEU A 131 -3.59 14.49 -1.86
C LEU A 131 -3.42 15.10 -3.26
N GLU A 132 -4.14 14.61 -4.27
CA GLU A 132 -4.12 15.14 -5.63
C GLU A 132 -4.61 16.60 -5.68
N ILE A 133 -5.69 16.93 -4.96
CA ILE A 133 -6.19 18.32 -4.84
C ILE A 133 -5.12 19.24 -4.22
N ARG A 134 -4.46 18.80 -3.14
CA ARG A 134 -3.40 19.60 -2.49
C ARG A 134 -2.21 19.85 -3.42
N GLN A 135 -1.78 18.83 -4.17
CA GLN A 135 -0.67 18.98 -5.12
C GLN A 135 -1.02 19.97 -6.25
N THR A 136 -2.25 19.90 -6.77
CA THR A 136 -2.71 20.83 -7.81
C THR A 136 -2.78 22.26 -7.30
N ALA A 137 -3.30 22.49 -6.08
CA ALA A 137 -3.35 23.82 -5.46
C ALA A 137 -1.95 24.40 -5.26
N SER A 138 -1.01 23.62 -4.71
CA SER A 138 0.37 24.05 -4.51
C SER A 138 1.11 24.38 -5.83
N SER A 139 0.84 23.61 -6.89
CA SER A 139 1.43 23.86 -8.22
C SER A 139 0.91 25.17 -8.83
N ASN A 140 -0.36 25.50 -8.64
CA ASN A 140 -0.96 26.74 -9.13
C ASN A 140 -0.42 27.97 -8.38
N GLU A 141 -0.31 27.93 -7.05
CA GLU A 141 0.28 29.00 -6.24
C GLU A 141 1.75 29.28 -6.64
N THR A 142 2.52 28.23 -6.88
CA THR A 142 3.93 28.36 -7.34
C THR A 142 3.99 29.00 -8.72
N SER A 143 3.10 28.63 -9.64
CA SER A 143 3.03 29.19 -11.00
C SER A 143 2.62 30.65 -10.98
N GLU A 144 1.62 31.05 -10.19
CA GLU A 144 1.21 32.46 -10.03
C GLU A 144 2.33 33.30 -9.41
N THR A 145 3.03 32.78 -8.41
CA THR A 145 4.15 33.46 -7.76
C THR A 145 5.31 33.70 -8.73
N LEU A 146 5.62 32.72 -9.60
CA LEU A 146 6.64 32.85 -10.63
C LEU A 146 6.25 33.88 -11.72
N LEU A 147 4.98 33.83 -12.17
CA LEU A 147 4.45 34.81 -13.15
C LEU A 147 4.50 36.22 -12.59
N ASN A 148 4.08 36.46 -11.37
CA ASN A 148 4.11 37.78 -10.73
C ASN A 148 5.53 38.30 -10.53
N LYS A 149 6.53 37.44 -10.29
CA LYS A 149 7.93 37.82 -10.23
C LYS A 149 8.49 38.22 -11.62
N THR A 150 8.05 37.56 -12.69
CA THR A 150 8.51 37.81 -14.04
C THR A 150 7.98 39.14 -14.61
N TYR A 151 6.80 39.58 -14.16
CA TYR A 151 6.18 40.85 -14.60
C TYR A 151 6.47 42.03 -13.67
N SER A 152 7.16 41.85 -12.54
CA SER A 152 7.50 42.93 -11.60
C SER A 152 8.86 43.60 -11.84
N THR A 153 9.63 43.20 -12.85
CA THR A 153 10.91 43.83 -13.23
C THR A 153 10.76 44.39 -14.62
N ASP A 154 10.23 45.64 -14.76
CA ASP A 154 10.68 46.59 -15.74
C ASP A 154 9.80 47.84 -15.70
N SER A 155 10.23 48.84 -14.91
CA SER A 155 9.99 50.23 -15.22
C SER A 155 11.33 50.97 -15.15
N PRO A 156 11.95 51.29 -16.24
CA PRO A 156 13.15 52.16 -16.21
C PRO A 156 12.71 53.57 -15.79
N THR A 157 13.20 54.02 -14.66
CA THR A 157 13.10 55.42 -14.24
C THR A 157 13.91 56.26 -15.22
N ILE A 158 13.20 56.96 -16.10
CA ILE A 158 13.83 57.99 -16.96
C ILE A 158 14.12 59.17 -16.03
N LEU A 159 15.39 59.33 -15.65
CA LEU A 159 15.92 60.59 -15.12
C LEU A 159 15.90 61.63 -16.22
N ARG A 160 15.07 62.65 -16.10
CA ARG A 160 15.18 63.88 -16.88
C ARG A 160 16.09 64.83 -16.14
N ASP A 161 17.30 65.01 -16.66
CA ASP A 161 18.16 66.14 -16.33
C ASP A 161 17.58 67.44 -16.86
N SER A 162 17.52 68.43 -16.02
CA SER A 162 17.39 69.87 -16.37
C SER A 162 18.16 70.71 -15.35
#